data_36d174eb321ca0222c5446f1b0a817e6
#
_entry.id   36d174eb321ca0222c5446f1b0a817e6
#
_cell.length_a   1.000
_cell.length_b   1.000
_cell.length_c   1.000
_cell.angle_alpha   90.00
_cell.angle_beta   90.00
_cell.angle_gamma   90.00
#
_symmetry.space_group_name_H-M   'P 1'
#
loop_
_entity.id
_entity.type
_entity.pdbx_description
1 polymer ?
#
loop_
_entity_poly.entity_id
_entity_poly.type
_entity_poly.pdbx_seq_one_letter_code
_entity_poly.pdbx_strand_id
1 'polypeptide(L)'
;PMGETLQVDSSWEDVYPQAPAPGPASGDFDLDPGANNVSDPSLIDHLLWQLNLTPMAPSDRVVAMAIIDAIDTDGMLSTSIEEIRTTLYEPNLPELEQVSTQDITNILERVQQFDPIGVGARNLQECLLLQLIQLDPATNWLSEAVNIVDQHLDLLGAKDFANLVKRTRLPESQLGEIVALIRTLQPRPGAAFDTADSDFVLPDVVVRKHNNRWLVELNPETLPKVRIN
;
A
#
# COMPACT_ATOMS: atom_id res chain seq x y z
N PRO A 1 22.50 -67.83 -27.29
CA PRO A 1 23.68 -67.26 -26.77
C PRO A 1 23.81 -65.80 -27.25
N MET A 2 23.32 -64.87 -26.54
CA MET A 2 23.51 -63.46 -26.80
C MET A 2 23.75 -62.82 -25.44
N GLY A 3 24.99 -62.44 -25.23
CA GLY A 3 25.37 -61.58 -24.12
C GLY A 3 25.96 -60.32 -24.71
N GLU A 4 25.20 -59.23 -24.75
CA GLU A 4 25.76 -57.91 -24.93
C GLU A 4 25.55 -57.16 -23.62
N THR A 5 26.62 -57.12 -22.86
CA THR A 5 26.81 -56.19 -21.75
C THR A 5 26.95 -54.79 -22.32
N LEU A 6 25.94 -53.96 -22.10
CA LEU A 6 26.04 -52.54 -22.31
C LEU A 6 27.03 -51.97 -21.28
N GLN A 7 28.19 -51.55 -21.75
CA GLN A 7 29.13 -50.74 -20.96
C GLN A 7 28.52 -49.36 -20.78
N VAL A 8 27.96 -49.13 -19.61
CA VAL A 8 27.62 -47.77 -19.13
C VAL A 8 28.85 -47.31 -18.35
N ASP A 9 29.79 -46.74 -19.06
CA ASP A 9 30.99 -46.16 -18.48
C ASP A 9 31.02 -44.66 -18.79
N SER A 10 30.11 -43.96 -18.14
CA SER A 10 30.22 -42.49 -17.99
C SER A 10 30.41 -42.19 -16.52
N SER A 11 31.64 -41.93 -16.17
CA SER A 11 32.00 -41.42 -14.83
C SER A 11 31.28 -40.08 -14.61
N TRP A 12 30.77 -39.86 -13.38
CA TRP A 12 30.12 -38.62 -13.00
C TRP A 12 31.02 -37.38 -13.18
N GLU A 13 32.33 -37.57 -13.27
CA GLU A 13 33.35 -36.54 -13.52
C GLU A 13 33.32 -36.00 -14.95
N ASP A 14 32.79 -36.75 -15.92
CA ASP A 14 32.68 -36.32 -17.33
C ASP A 14 31.41 -35.48 -17.61
N VAL A 15 30.46 -35.47 -16.69
CA VAL A 15 29.17 -34.76 -16.85
C VAL A 15 29.25 -33.33 -16.30
N TYR A 16 30.16 -33.06 -15.41
CA TYR A 16 30.38 -31.71 -14.85
C TYR A 16 31.81 -31.25 -15.17
N PRO A 17 32.01 -30.35 -16.14
CA PRO A 17 33.32 -29.73 -16.31
C PRO A 17 33.72 -29.07 -15.00
N GLN A 18 34.87 -29.45 -14.45
CA GLN A 18 35.44 -28.82 -13.27
C GLN A 18 35.47 -27.32 -13.49
N ALA A 19 34.80 -26.58 -12.61
CA ALA A 19 34.91 -25.15 -12.62
C ALA A 19 36.40 -24.77 -12.53
N PRO A 20 36.89 -23.83 -13.34
CA PRO A 20 38.27 -23.36 -13.25
C PRO A 20 38.56 -22.92 -11.83
N ALA A 21 39.71 -23.32 -11.29
CA ALA A 21 40.15 -22.95 -9.98
C ALA A 21 40.11 -21.41 -9.82
N PRO A 22 39.57 -20.89 -8.72
CA PRO A 22 39.51 -19.45 -8.52
C PRO A 22 40.92 -18.88 -8.57
N GLY A 23 41.18 -18.06 -9.57
CA GLY A 23 42.38 -17.19 -9.59
C GLY A 23 42.33 -16.25 -8.39
N PRO A 24 43.47 -15.64 -7.98
CA PRO A 24 43.49 -14.73 -6.88
C PRO A 24 42.49 -13.59 -7.14
N ALA A 25 41.41 -13.60 -6.36
CA ALA A 25 40.38 -12.57 -6.41
C ALA A 25 40.95 -11.27 -5.88
N SER A 26 41.42 -10.42 -6.79
CA SER A 26 41.63 -9.00 -6.54
C SER A 26 40.36 -8.26 -6.97
N GLY A 27 39.45 -8.15 -6.04
CA GLY A 27 38.20 -7.39 -6.15
C GLY A 27 37.39 -7.71 -4.91
N ASP A 28 37.44 -6.83 -3.94
CA ASP A 28 36.47 -6.76 -2.86
C ASP A 28 35.10 -6.53 -3.52
N PHE A 29 34.45 -7.61 -3.94
CA PHE A 29 33.00 -7.61 -4.06
C PHE A 29 32.47 -7.72 -2.63
N ASP A 30 32.39 -6.58 -1.98
CA ASP A 30 31.59 -6.40 -0.79
C ASP A 30 30.14 -6.71 -1.20
N LEU A 31 29.81 -8.00 -1.17
CA LEU A 31 28.43 -8.45 -1.22
C LEU A 31 27.86 -8.04 0.13
N ASP A 32 27.42 -6.77 0.20
CA ASP A 32 26.64 -6.27 1.31
C ASP A 32 25.40 -7.17 1.44
N PRO A 33 25.33 -8.03 2.47
CA PRO A 33 24.15 -8.87 2.69
C PRO A 33 22.90 -8.04 2.98
N GLY A 34 23.03 -6.73 3.18
CA GLY A 34 21.95 -5.77 3.30
C GLY A 34 21.41 -5.24 1.96
N ALA A 35 22.13 -5.46 0.84
CA ALA A 35 21.68 -5.01 -0.49
C ALA A 35 20.46 -5.81 -1.03
N ASN A 36 20.09 -6.89 -0.39
CA ASN A 36 18.85 -7.61 -0.61
C ASN A 36 17.73 -7.15 0.35
N ASN A 37 17.69 -5.88 0.73
CA ASN A 37 16.47 -5.31 1.25
C ASN A 37 15.45 -5.32 0.10
N VAL A 38 14.71 -6.40 0.01
CA VAL A 38 13.42 -6.42 -0.68
C VAL A 38 12.58 -5.45 0.14
N SER A 39 12.56 -4.18 -0.28
CA SER A 39 11.62 -3.21 0.30
C SER A 39 10.23 -3.82 0.15
N ASP A 40 9.46 -3.79 1.22
CA ASP A 40 8.07 -4.21 1.15
C ASP A 40 7.38 -3.47 -0.01
N PRO A 41 6.54 -4.17 -0.80
CA PRO A 41 5.91 -3.57 -1.97
C PRO A 41 5.09 -2.35 -1.54
N SER A 42 5.26 -1.24 -2.24
CA SER A 42 4.45 -0.05 -2.01
C SER A 42 2.97 -0.30 -2.37
N LEU A 43 2.06 0.55 -1.87
CA LEU A 43 0.65 0.50 -2.26
C LEU A 43 0.49 0.53 -3.79
N ILE A 44 1.24 1.40 -4.46
CA ILE A 44 1.19 1.54 -5.93
C ILE A 44 1.61 0.24 -6.60
N ASP A 45 2.71 -0.39 -6.17
CA ASP A 45 3.17 -1.67 -6.72
C ASP A 45 2.13 -2.77 -6.55
N HIS A 46 1.46 -2.80 -5.39
CA HIS A 46 0.40 -3.77 -5.10
C HIS A 46 -0.81 -3.56 -6.03
N LEU A 47 -1.24 -2.31 -6.22
CA LEU A 47 -2.35 -1.99 -7.12
C LEU A 47 -2.01 -2.28 -8.60
N LEU A 48 -0.80 -1.97 -9.04
CA LEU A 48 -0.32 -2.28 -10.39
C LEU A 48 -0.25 -3.80 -10.61
N TRP A 49 0.15 -4.56 -9.60
CA TRP A 49 0.13 -6.02 -9.66
C TRP A 49 -1.30 -6.55 -9.85
N GLN A 50 -2.29 -6.05 -9.10
CA GLN A 50 -3.70 -6.41 -9.26
C GLN A 50 -4.25 -5.99 -10.63
N LEU A 51 -3.89 -4.80 -11.12
CA LEU A 51 -4.26 -4.34 -12.46
C LEU A 51 -3.73 -5.29 -13.54
N ASN A 52 -2.51 -5.83 -13.36
CA ASN A 52 -1.92 -6.79 -14.30
C ASN A 52 -2.67 -8.11 -14.35
N LEU A 53 -3.34 -8.51 -13.27
CA LEU A 53 -4.16 -9.72 -13.20
C LEU A 53 -5.60 -9.49 -13.71
N THR A 54 -6.03 -8.23 -13.79
CA THR A 54 -7.39 -7.89 -14.19
C THR A 54 -7.51 -7.80 -15.72
N PRO A 55 -8.46 -8.51 -16.36
CA PRO A 55 -8.68 -8.40 -17.80
C PRO A 55 -9.32 -7.05 -18.14
N MET A 56 -8.59 -6.19 -18.85
CA MET A 56 -9.03 -4.89 -19.31
C MET A 56 -8.57 -4.62 -20.76
N ALA A 57 -9.30 -3.76 -21.47
CA ALA A 57 -8.86 -3.26 -22.76
C ALA A 57 -7.56 -2.45 -22.61
N PRO A 58 -6.69 -2.39 -23.63
CA PRO A 58 -5.44 -1.64 -23.54
C PRO A 58 -5.64 -0.15 -23.21
N SER A 59 -6.66 0.49 -23.77
CA SER A 59 -7.04 1.88 -23.46
C SER A 59 -7.43 2.07 -21.99
N ASP A 60 -8.32 1.18 -21.50
CA ASP A 60 -8.80 1.22 -20.10
C ASP A 60 -7.66 1.02 -19.11
N ARG A 61 -6.68 0.18 -19.50
CA ARG A 61 -5.51 -0.10 -18.67
C ARG A 61 -4.63 1.14 -18.49
N VAL A 62 -4.45 1.95 -19.56
CA VAL A 62 -3.69 3.22 -19.48
C VAL A 62 -4.40 4.19 -18.53
N VAL A 63 -5.73 4.28 -18.64
CA VAL A 63 -6.53 5.11 -17.73
C VAL A 63 -6.43 4.60 -16.28
N ALA A 64 -6.51 3.28 -16.06
CA ALA A 64 -6.37 2.70 -14.73
C ALA A 64 -4.98 2.95 -14.12
N MET A 65 -3.91 2.91 -14.92
CA MET A 65 -2.56 3.26 -14.47
C MET A 65 -2.50 4.73 -14.03
N ALA A 66 -3.06 5.66 -14.82
CA ALA A 66 -3.11 7.07 -14.45
C ALA A 66 -3.93 7.33 -13.17
N ILE A 67 -5.00 6.55 -12.95
CA ILE A 67 -5.78 6.61 -11.71
C ILE A 67 -4.93 6.11 -10.53
N ILE A 68 -4.20 5.00 -10.68
CA ILE A 68 -3.34 4.44 -9.62
C ILE A 68 -2.22 5.40 -9.27
N ASP A 69 -1.60 6.06 -10.26
CA ASP A 69 -0.55 7.07 -10.05
C ASP A 69 -1.08 8.31 -9.32
N ALA A 70 -2.39 8.57 -9.40
CA ALA A 70 -3.07 9.67 -8.72
C ALA A 70 -3.50 9.33 -7.27
N ILE A 71 -3.29 8.10 -6.81
CA ILE A 71 -3.60 7.67 -5.44
C ILE A 71 -2.43 8.04 -4.53
N ASP A 72 -2.74 8.64 -3.38
CA ASP A 72 -1.76 8.99 -2.36
C ASP A 72 -1.39 7.79 -1.46
N THR A 73 -0.44 8.02 -0.55
CA THR A 73 0.01 7.01 0.42
C THR A 73 -1.08 6.58 1.40
N ASP A 74 -2.07 7.43 1.65
CA ASP A 74 -3.23 7.09 2.48
C ASP A 74 -4.24 6.19 1.73
N GLY A 75 -4.10 6.05 0.41
CA GLY A 75 -4.97 5.28 -0.47
C GLY A 75 -6.14 6.09 -1.05
N MET A 76 -6.11 7.42 -0.91
CA MET A 76 -7.13 8.32 -1.44
C MET A 76 -6.75 8.86 -2.81
N LEU A 77 -7.74 9.21 -3.63
CA LEU A 77 -7.52 9.88 -4.89
C LEU A 77 -7.16 11.35 -4.65
N SER A 78 -5.92 11.74 -4.93
CA SER A 78 -5.39 13.08 -4.66
C SER A 78 -5.77 14.11 -5.72
N THR A 79 -6.14 13.68 -6.92
CA THR A 79 -6.46 14.50 -8.09
C THR A 79 -7.90 14.33 -8.53
N SER A 80 -8.47 15.36 -9.16
CA SER A 80 -9.82 15.29 -9.72
C SER A 80 -9.86 14.46 -11.01
N ILE A 81 -11.04 13.93 -11.35
CA ILE A 81 -11.26 13.17 -12.59
C ILE A 81 -10.94 14.02 -13.83
N GLU A 82 -11.23 15.31 -13.76
CA GLU A 82 -10.95 16.27 -14.83
C GLU A 82 -9.44 16.47 -15.02
N GLU A 83 -8.68 16.51 -13.96
CA GLU A 83 -7.21 16.61 -14.01
C GLU A 83 -6.60 15.33 -14.57
N ILE A 84 -7.06 14.15 -14.12
CA ILE A 84 -6.65 12.86 -14.69
C ILE A 84 -6.92 12.83 -16.20
N ARG A 85 -8.10 13.26 -16.63
CA ARG A 85 -8.42 13.36 -18.05
C ARG A 85 -7.48 14.27 -18.80
N THR A 86 -7.11 15.41 -18.22
CA THR A 86 -6.18 16.36 -18.84
C THR A 86 -4.77 15.77 -18.96
N THR A 87 -4.34 15.00 -17.96
CA THR A 87 -3.03 14.33 -17.96
C THR A 87 -2.96 13.21 -19.01
N LEU A 88 -4.09 12.52 -19.25
CA LEU A 88 -4.18 11.48 -20.29
C LEU A 88 -4.18 12.03 -21.72
N TYR A 89 -4.34 13.34 -21.89
CA TYR A 89 -4.32 13.97 -23.20
C TYR A 89 -2.88 14.00 -23.75
N GLU A 90 -2.50 12.97 -24.49
CA GLU A 90 -1.26 12.94 -25.26
C GLU A 90 -1.57 13.08 -26.76
N PRO A 91 -0.95 14.05 -27.46
CA PRO A 91 -1.22 14.30 -28.89
C PRO A 91 -0.82 13.13 -29.81
N ASN A 92 -0.11 12.14 -29.29
CA ASN A 92 0.33 10.94 -30.05
C ASN A 92 -0.58 9.72 -29.89
N LEU A 93 -1.58 9.76 -29.03
CA LEU A 93 -2.50 8.65 -28.74
C LEU A 93 -3.96 9.10 -28.95
N PRO A 94 -4.45 9.14 -30.20
CA PRO A 94 -5.80 9.64 -30.53
C PRO A 94 -6.91 8.79 -29.88
N GLU A 95 -6.65 7.57 -29.45
CA GLU A 95 -7.62 6.76 -28.74
C GLU A 95 -7.92 7.29 -27.33
N LEU A 96 -6.98 8.00 -26.71
CA LEU A 96 -7.16 8.61 -25.40
C LEU A 96 -7.87 9.98 -25.45
N GLU A 97 -7.86 10.66 -26.62
CA GLU A 97 -8.61 11.91 -26.81
C GLU A 97 -10.13 11.71 -26.68
N GLN A 98 -10.63 10.50 -26.90
CA GLN A 98 -12.05 10.18 -26.85
C GLN A 98 -12.52 9.70 -25.47
N VAL A 99 -11.62 9.57 -24.48
CA VAL A 99 -11.98 9.12 -23.13
C VAL A 99 -12.83 10.20 -22.46
N SER A 100 -14.06 9.84 -22.16
CA SER A 100 -14.98 10.72 -21.43
C SER A 100 -14.73 10.64 -19.92
N THR A 101 -15.19 11.65 -19.17
CA THR A 101 -15.16 11.60 -17.69
C THR A 101 -15.96 10.41 -17.15
N GLN A 102 -16.98 9.97 -17.89
CA GLN A 102 -17.77 8.78 -17.50
C GLN A 102 -16.95 7.49 -17.63
N ASP A 103 -16.13 7.38 -18.69
CA ASP A 103 -15.26 6.21 -18.86
C ASP A 103 -14.22 6.13 -17.74
N ILE A 104 -13.63 7.26 -17.37
CA ILE A 104 -12.70 7.34 -16.23
C ILE A 104 -13.41 6.93 -14.93
N THR A 105 -14.65 7.39 -14.71
CA THR A 105 -15.43 7.02 -13.54
C THR A 105 -15.71 5.51 -13.50
N ASN A 106 -16.08 4.91 -14.62
CA ASN A 106 -16.33 3.47 -14.70
C ASN A 106 -15.05 2.65 -14.42
N ILE A 107 -13.90 3.16 -14.86
CA ILE A 107 -12.60 2.52 -14.59
C ILE A 107 -12.20 2.72 -13.14
N LEU A 108 -12.45 3.90 -12.56
CA LEU A 108 -12.24 4.15 -11.13
C LEU A 108 -13.06 3.19 -10.26
N GLU A 109 -14.33 2.96 -10.57
CA GLU A 109 -15.17 1.99 -9.86
C GLU A 109 -14.58 0.56 -9.89
N ARG A 110 -13.86 0.20 -10.96
CA ARG A 110 -13.14 -1.07 -11.02
C ARG A 110 -11.88 -1.07 -10.17
N VAL A 111 -11.12 0.02 -10.15
CA VAL A 111 -9.94 0.17 -9.29
C VAL A 111 -10.35 0.16 -7.81
N GLN A 112 -11.48 0.75 -7.45
CA GLN A 112 -12.04 0.75 -6.10
C GLN A 112 -12.44 -0.66 -5.59
N GLN A 113 -12.48 -1.66 -6.47
CA GLN A 113 -12.70 -3.06 -6.08
C GLN A 113 -11.39 -3.79 -5.73
N PHE A 114 -10.24 -3.14 -5.89
CA PHE A 114 -8.94 -3.71 -5.55
C PHE A 114 -8.72 -3.73 -4.04
N ASP A 115 -7.76 -4.55 -3.61
CA ASP A 115 -7.29 -4.60 -2.23
C ASP A 115 -6.14 -3.58 -2.05
N PRO A 116 -6.17 -2.74 -1.03
CA PRO A 116 -7.11 -2.68 0.11
C PRO A 116 -8.45 -2.01 -0.22
N ILE A 117 -9.50 -2.53 0.40
CA ILE A 117 -10.87 -2.04 0.22
C ILE A 117 -10.96 -0.56 0.60
N GLY A 118 -11.57 0.26 -0.28
CA GLY A 118 -11.70 1.70 -0.07
C GLY A 118 -10.60 2.51 -0.73
N VAL A 119 -9.64 1.87 -1.42
CA VAL A 119 -8.61 2.55 -2.22
C VAL A 119 -9.24 3.32 -3.39
N GLY A 120 -8.62 4.44 -3.79
CA GLY A 120 -9.11 5.28 -4.88
C GLY A 120 -10.39 6.06 -4.55
N ALA A 121 -10.78 6.15 -3.29
CA ALA A 121 -11.90 6.97 -2.85
C ALA A 121 -11.52 8.46 -2.94
N ARG A 122 -12.48 9.30 -3.38
CA ARG A 122 -12.31 10.76 -3.53
C ARG A 122 -12.37 11.50 -2.19
N ASN A 123 -12.97 10.88 -1.18
CA ASN A 123 -13.11 11.42 0.15
C ASN A 123 -13.32 10.31 1.18
N LEU A 124 -13.21 10.66 2.47
CA LEU A 124 -13.41 9.72 3.58
C LEU A 124 -14.79 9.06 3.56
N GLN A 125 -15.83 9.81 3.21
CA GLN A 125 -17.19 9.29 3.13
C GLN A 125 -17.30 8.14 2.12
N GLU A 126 -16.79 8.33 0.92
CA GLU A 126 -16.76 7.32 -0.14
C GLU A 126 -15.92 6.10 0.28
N CYS A 127 -14.75 6.32 0.90
CA CYS A 127 -13.90 5.25 1.40
C CYS A 127 -14.62 4.34 2.39
N LEU A 128 -15.33 4.92 3.36
CA LEU A 128 -16.09 4.16 4.35
C LEU A 128 -17.30 3.46 3.72
N LEU A 129 -17.98 4.12 2.75
CA LEU A 129 -19.11 3.50 2.03
C LEU A 129 -18.67 2.29 1.22
N LEU A 130 -17.54 2.37 0.50
CA LEU A 130 -16.98 1.25 -0.24
C LEU A 130 -16.70 0.05 0.65
N GLN A 131 -16.16 0.29 1.85
CA GLN A 131 -15.90 -0.76 2.83
C GLN A 131 -17.20 -1.35 3.40
N LEU A 132 -18.20 -0.51 3.71
CA LEU A 132 -19.50 -0.99 4.21
C LEU A 132 -20.23 -1.84 3.18
N ILE A 133 -20.20 -1.48 1.90
CA ILE A 133 -20.88 -2.22 0.82
C ILE A 133 -20.26 -3.62 0.63
N GLN A 134 -18.99 -3.81 0.96
CA GLN A 134 -18.32 -5.11 0.86
C GLN A 134 -18.51 -6.00 2.08
N LEU A 135 -19.08 -5.49 3.17
CA LEU A 135 -19.43 -6.32 4.33
C LEU A 135 -20.58 -7.28 3.98
N ASP A 136 -20.64 -8.39 4.72
CA ASP A 136 -21.75 -9.35 4.56
C ASP A 136 -23.10 -8.63 4.75
N PRO A 137 -24.03 -8.77 3.80
CA PRO A 137 -25.39 -8.22 3.93
C PRO A 137 -26.13 -8.64 5.20
N ALA A 138 -25.73 -9.75 5.82
CA ALA A 138 -26.26 -10.21 7.11
C ALA A 138 -25.68 -9.47 8.33
N THR A 139 -24.74 -8.52 8.12
CA THR A 139 -24.16 -7.74 9.21
C THR A 139 -25.21 -6.86 9.87
N ASN A 140 -25.30 -6.95 11.20
CA ASN A 140 -26.26 -6.16 11.96
C ASN A 140 -25.97 -4.66 11.76
N TRP A 141 -27.05 -3.88 11.58
CA TRP A 141 -27.00 -2.41 11.45
C TRP A 141 -26.26 -1.88 10.21
N LEU A 142 -26.05 -2.71 9.19
CA LEU A 142 -25.34 -2.29 7.98
C LEU A 142 -26.05 -1.13 7.26
N SER A 143 -27.38 -1.22 7.08
CA SER A 143 -28.17 -0.18 6.42
C SER A 143 -28.16 1.14 7.16
N GLU A 144 -28.20 1.09 8.48
CA GLU A 144 -28.13 2.25 9.35
C GLU A 144 -26.72 2.87 9.36
N ALA A 145 -25.69 2.03 9.35
CA ALA A 145 -24.29 2.48 9.23
C ALA A 145 -24.05 3.20 7.91
N VAL A 146 -24.53 2.64 6.79
CA VAL A 146 -24.46 3.27 5.46
C VAL A 146 -25.16 4.63 5.47
N ASN A 147 -26.37 4.71 6.04
CA ASN A 147 -27.11 5.98 6.12
C ASN A 147 -26.38 7.04 6.97
N ILE A 148 -25.78 6.63 8.09
CA ILE A 148 -25.04 7.56 8.97
C ILE A 148 -23.79 8.06 8.27
N VAL A 149 -23.04 7.19 7.59
CA VAL A 149 -21.83 7.57 6.86
C VAL A 149 -22.18 8.45 5.66
N ASP A 150 -23.28 8.16 4.95
CA ASP A 150 -23.69 8.93 3.78
C ASP A 150 -24.21 10.33 4.13
N GLN A 151 -25.01 10.47 5.19
CA GLN A 151 -25.72 11.74 5.44
C GLN A 151 -25.29 12.48 6.71
N HIS A 152 -24.59 11.82 7.62
CA HIS A 152 -24.35 12.32 8.97
C HIS A 152 -22.91 12.13 9.45
N LEU A 153 -21.95 11.94 8.54
CA LEU A 153 -20.54 11.73 8.89
C LEU A 153 -19.97 12.90 9.70
N ASP A 154 -20.38 14.14 9.40
CA ASP A 154 -19.95 15.34 10.12
C ASP A 154 -20.34 15.32 11.60
N LEU A 155 -21.59 14.87 11.89
CA LEU A 155 -22.08 14.74 13.27
C LEU A 155 -21.33 13.65 14.03
N LEU A 156 -21.00 12.56 13.33
CA LEU A 156 -20.21 11.48 13.89
C LEU A 156 -18.79 11.96 14.22
N GLY A 157 -18.15 12.71 13.32
CA GLY A 157 -16.82 13.30 13.52
C GLY A 157 -16.79 14.31 14.68
N ALA A 158 -17.83 15.13 14.80
CA ALA A 158 -18.02 16.07 15.90
C ALA A 158 -18.40 15.40 17.23
N LYS A 159 -18.66 14.07 17.24
CA LYS A 159 -19.17 13.30 18.40
C LYS A 159 -20.49 13.83 18.96
N ASP A 160 -21.30 14.46 18.13
CA ASP A 160 -22.61 14.98 18.51
C ASP A 160 -23.69 13.92 18.43
N PHE A 161 -23.62 12.97 19.34
CA PHE A 161 -24.56 11.83 19.40
C PHE A 161 -26.01 12.26 19.69
N ALA A 162 -26.20 13.39 20.41
CA ALA A 162 -27.53 13.89 20.73
C ALA A 162 -28.30 14.34 19.48
N ASN A 163 -27.64 15.03 18.56
CA ASN A 163 -28.24 15.40 17.29
C ASN A 163 -28.35 14.22 16.33
N LEU A 164 -27.40 13.28 16.38
CA LEU A 164 -27.43 12.05 15.58
C LEU A 164 -28.66 11.21 15.93
N VAL A 165 -28.95 10.98 17.24
CA VAL A 165 -30.17 10.29 17.70
C VAL A 165 -31.44 10.98 17.21
N LYS A 166 -31.49 12.33 17.25
CA LYS A 166 -32.66 13.09 16.78
C LYS A 166 -32.89 12.95 15.28
N ARG A 167 -31.82 12.93 14.48
CA ARG A 167 -31.93 12.86 13.02
C ARG A 167 -32.19 11.44 12.52
N THR A 168 -31.50 10.45 13.09
CA THR A 168 -31.66 9.04 12.71
C THR A 168 -32.85 8.37 13.36
N ARG A 169 -33.38 8.95 14.46
CA ARG A 169 -34.45 8.38 15.30
C ARG A 169 -34.09 7.01 15.90
N LEU A 170 -32.82 6.71 16.00
CA LEU A 170 -32.32 5.48 16.60
C LEU A 170 -32.11 5.67 18.11
N PRO A 171 -32.39 4.67 18.94
CA PRO A 171 -32.07 4.72 20.36
C PRO A 171 -30.54 4.72 20.57
N GLU A 172 -30.11 5.33 21.66
CA GLU A 172 -28.67 5.50 21.97
C GLU A 172 -27.91 4.16 22.06
N SER A 173 -28.59 3.10 22.54
CA SER A 173 -27.97 1.77 22.60
C SER A 173 -27.62 1.22 21.22
N GLN A 174 -28.52 1.36 20.25
CA GLN A 174 -28.29 0.90 18.85
C GLN A 174 -27.23 1.77 18.17
N LEU A 175 -27.26 3.08 18.43
CA LEU A 175 -26.24 3.99 17.91
C LEU A 175 -24.84 3.60 18.37
N GLY A 176 -24.69 3.13 19.61
CA GLY A 176 -23.42 2.62 20.12
C GLY A 176 -22.87 1.44 19.33
N GLU A 177 -23.72 0.49 18.94
CA GLU A 177 -23.35 -0.67 18.12
C GLU A 177 -22.98 -0.25 16.69
N ILE A 178 -23.73 0.67 16.09
CA ILE A 178 -23.45 1.20 14.76
C ILE A 178 -22.10 1.94 14.74
N VAL A 179 -21.83 2.79 15.74
CA VAL A 179 -20.56 3.48 15.86
C VAL A 179 -19.42 2.51 16.08
N ALA A 180 -19.63 1.41 16.82
CA ALA A 180 -18.64 0.36 16.98
C ALA A 180 -18.35 -0.31 15.62
N LEU A 181 -19.35 -0.59 14.81
CA LEU A 181 -19.18 -1.12 13.45
C LEU A 181 -18.36 -0.15 12.58
N ILE A 182 -18.72 1.14 12.54
CA ILE A 182 -18.00 2.14 11.73
C ILE A 182 -16.53 2.26 12.19
N ARG A 183 -16.24 2.10 13.47
CA ARG A 183 -14.86 2.13 14.01
C ARG A 183 -14.01 0.94 13.60
N THR A 184 -14.59 -0.16 13.12
CA THR A 184 -13.83 -1.28 12.59
C THR A 184 -13.30 -1.01 11.18
N LEU A 185 -13.84 0.00 10.50
CA LEU A 185 -13.42 0.39 9.16
C LEU A 185 -12.09 1.15 9.19
N GLN A 186 -11.38 1.10 8.07
CA GLN A 186 -10.08 1.76 7.93
C GLN A 186 -10.22 3.08 7.15
N PRO A 187 -10.03 4.24 7.79
CA PRO A 187 -10.14 5.52 7.12
C PRO A 187 -8.98 5.80 6.15
N ARG A 188 -7.86 5.07 6.29
CA ARG A 188 -6.65 5.18 5.46
C ARG A 188 -6.24 3.78 5.00
N PRO A 189 -6.81 3.28 3.90
CA PRO A 189 -6.54 1.92 3.43
C PRO A 189 -5.07 1.71 3.04
N GLY A 190 -4.37 2.76 2.58
CA GLY A 190 -2.96 2.72 2.22
C GLY A 190 -1.99 2.58 3.40
N ALA A 191 -2.42 2.91 4.61
CA ALA A 191 -1.54 2.90 5.79
C ALA A 191 -0.91 1.53 6.11
N ALA A 192 -1.49 0.43 5.64
CA ALA A 192 -0.93 -0.91 5.79
C ALA A 192 0.34 -1.13 4.94
N PHE A 193 0.52 -0.33 3.89
CA PHE A 193 1.66 -0.35 2.96
C PHE A 193 2.68 0.76 3.27
N ASP A 194 2.34 1.66 4.19
CA ASP A 194 3.25 2.69 4.65
C ASP A 194 4.26 2.06 5.64
N THR A 195 5.15 1.25 5.09
CA THR A 195 6.39 0.91 5.78
C THR A 195 7.27 2.14 5.74
N ALA A 196 6.87 3.21 6.42
CA ALA A 196 7.76 4.31 6.66
C ALA A 196 9.02 3.70 7.28
N ASP A 197 10.10 3.66 6.50
CA ASP A 197 11.43 3.51 7.05
C ASP A 197 11.50 4.55 8.16
N SER A 198 11.33 4.09 9.39
CA SER A 198 11.52 4.96 10.54
C SER A 198 13.01 5.30 10.50
N ASP A 199 13.33 6.43 9.87
CA ASP A 199 14.66 7.00 9.90
C ASP A 199 15.03 7.13 11.37
N PHE A 200 15.81 6.19 11.85
CA PHE A 200 16.32 6.22 13.22
C PHE A 200 17.25 7.40 13.34
N VAL A 201 16.69 8.53 13.74
CA VAL A 201 17.50 9.70 14.07
C VAL A 201 18.30 9.34 15.32
N LEU A 202 19.59 9.06 15.13
CA LEU A 202 20.51 8.88 16.25
C LEU A 202 20.67 10.25 16.94
N PRO A 203 20.31 10.37 18.23
CA PRO A 203 20.46 11.63 18.94
C PRO A 203 21.95 11.95 19.14
N ASP A 204 22.35 13.17 18.84
CA ASP A 204 23.72 13.65 19.07
C ASP A 204 24.06 13.78 20.56
N VAL A 205 23.03 14.01 21.37
CA VAL A 205 23.16 14.27 22.82
C VAL A 205 22.18 13.44 23.61
N VAL A 206 22.65 12.80 24.65
CA VAL A 206 21.85 12.03 25.60
C VAL A 206 21.79 12.75 26.94
N VAL A 207 20.60 12.99 27.42
CA VAL A 207 20.36 13.64 28.73
C VAL A 207 19.89 12.59 29.74
N ARG A 208 20.64 12.39 30.81
CA ARG A 208 20.30 11.44 31.87
C ARG A 208 20.18 12.17 33.22
N LYS A 209 19.23 11.74 34.05
CA LYS A 209 19.10 12.25 35.41
C LYS A 209 19.90 11.35 36.37
N HIS A 210 20.96 11.92 36.96
CA HIS A 210 21.79 11.22 37.96
C HIS A 210 21.82 12.06 39.26
N ASN A 211 21.54 11.44 40.43
CA ASN A 211 21.55 12.09 41.74
C ASN A 211 20.81 13.46 41.78
N ASN A 212 19.62 13.51 41.18
CA ASN A 212 18.75 14.70 41.09
C ASN A 212 19.35 15.88 40.27
N ARG A 213 20.41 15.62 39.50
CA ARG A 213 21.02 16.56 38.55
C ARG A 213 20.89 16.01 37.12
N TRP A 214 20.72 16.88 36.14
CA TRP A 214 20.73 16.53 34.74
C TRP A 214 22.19 16.46 34.25
N LEU A 215 22.58 15.31 33.71
CA LEU A 215 23.85 15.10 33.05
C LEU A 215 23.61 15.05 31.56
N VAL A 216 24.36 15.87 30.83
CA VAL A 216 24.31 15.96 29.37
C VAL A 216 25.58 15.38 28.81
N GLU A 217 25.49 14.34 27.99
CA GLU A 217 26.62 13.63 27.40
C GLU A 217 26.44 13.57 25.88
N LEU A 218 27.54 13.69 25.13
CA LEU A 218 27.51 13.43 23.69
C LEU A 218 27.33 11.94 23.45
N ASN A 219 26.55 11.61 22.43
CA ASN A 219 26.36 10.22 22.04
C ASN A 219 27.66 9.66 21.45
N PRO A 220 28.26 8.61 22.05
CA PRO A 220 29.51 8.04 21.55
C PRO A 220 29.37 7.35 20.17
N GLU A 221 28.14 7.04 19.75
CA GLU A 221 27.87 6.41 18.45
C GLU A 221 27.94 7.39 17.27
N THR A 222 27.65 8.68 17.52
CA THR A 222 27.72 9.74 16.50
C THR A 222 29.10 10.37 16.37
N LEU A 223 30.03 10.07 17.30
CA LEU A 223 31.38 10.63 17.26
C LEU A 223 32.23 9.90 16.20
N PRO A 224 32.96 10.66 15.34
CA PRO A 224 33.83 10.07 14.32
C PRO A 224 34.92 9.24 14.96
N LYS A 225 34.97 7.94 14.68
CA LYS A 225 36.01 7.03 15.16
C LYS A 225 37.24 7.15 14.26
N VAL A 226 38.19 8.05 14.59
CA VAL A 226 39.47 8.17 13.89
C VAL A 226 40.44 7.14 14.45
N ARG A 227 40.95 6.25 13.60
CA ARG A 227 42.11 5.39 13.94
C ARG A 227 43.35 6.00 13.27
N ILE A 228 44.38 6.25 14.06
CA ILE A 228 45.71 6.60 13.55
C ILE A 228 46.40 5.28 13.19
N ASN A 229 46.85 5.19 11.94
CA ASN A 229 47.58 4.03 11.45
C ASN A 229 49.06 4.16 11.79
#